data_6a32556eb5b08eb8651db5c0e4b42ac7
#
_entry.id   6a32556eb5b08eb8651db5c0e4b42ac7
#
_cell.length_a   1.000
_cell.length_b   1.000
_cell.length_c   1.000
_cell.angle_alpha   90.00
_cell.angle_beta   90.00
_cell.angle_gamma   90.00
#
_symmetry.space_group_name_H-M   'P 1'
#
loop_
_entity.id
_entity.type
_entity.pdbx_description
1 polymer ?
#
loop_
_entity_poly.entity_id
_entity_poly.type
_entity_poly.pdbx_seq_one_letter_code
_entity_poly.pdbx_strand_id
1 'polypeptide(L)'
;MKVIVDDKIPFIKEAIEKIADEVVYAPGKDFTPSLVKDADALIIRTRTRCNRELLEGSKVKFIATATIGFDHIDTEYCKQAGIEWANAPGCNSASVAQYIQSSLLVWKSLQNKKLDELTIGIIGVGNVGSKVAKAAQDFGMRVLLNDLPREEKEGGTTFTPLERIAKECDIITFHVPCLLYTSDAAD
;
A
#
# COMPACT_ATOMS: atom_id res chain seq x y z
N MET A 1 8.22 3.15 -28.05
CA MET A 1 8.43 2.76 -26.63
C MET A 1 7.95 1.32 -26.45
N LYS A 2 8.84 0.45 -26.01
CA LYS A 2 8.54 -0.96 -25.70
C LYS A 2 8.35 -1.12 -24.20
N VAL A 3 7.21 -1.72 -23.79
CA VAL A 3 6.85 -1.90 -22.38
C VAL A 3 6.60 -3.38 -22.09
N ILE A 4 7.16 -3.87 -20.98
CA ILE A 4 6.88 -5.21 -20.47
C ILE A 4 5.99 -5.09 -19.24
N VAL A 5 4.90 -5.85 -19.24
CA VAL A 5 3.81 -5.71 -18.26
C VAL A 5 3.52 -7.05 -17.60
N ASP A 6 3.41 -7.07 -16.27
CA ASP A 6 2.90 -8.23 -15.53
C ASP A 6 1.46 -8.52 -15.97
N ASP A 7 1.22 -9.73 -16.47
CA ASP A 7 -0.05 -10.20 -17.06
C ASP A 7 -1.22 -10.26 -16.04
N LYS A 8 -0.92 -10.14 -14.75
CA LYS A 8 -1.91 -10.18 -13.65
C LYS A 8 -2.36 -8.81 -13.18
N ILE A 9 -1.96 -7.72 -13.84
CA ILE A 9 -2.45 -6.39 -13.53
C ILE A 9 -3.81 -6.20 -14.21
N PRO A 10 -4.90 -6.05 -13.44
CA PRO A 10 -6.23 -5.92 -14.04
C PRO A 10 -6.36 -4.59 -14.78
N PHE A 11 -7.12 -4.58 -15.87
CA PHE A 11 -7.50 -3.39 -16.67
C PHE A 11 -6.34 -2.61 -17.30
N ILE A 12 -5.10 -3.12 -17.24
CA ILE A 12 -3.92 -2.41 -17.76
C ILE A 12 -3.89 -2.33 -19.28
N LYS A 13 -4.44 -3.33 -19.99
CA LYS A 13 -4.31 -3.47 -21.46
C LYS A 13 -4.77 -2.22 -22.20
N GLU A 14 -6.01 -1.83 -22.01
CA GLU A 14 -6.58 -0.67 -22.72
C GLU A 14 -5.84 0.64 -22.45
N ALA A 15 -5.18 0.77 -21.31
CA ALA A 15 -4.43 1.96 -20.95
C ALA A 15 -3.04 1.94 -21.59
N ILE A 16 -2.31 0.82 -21.46
CA ILE A 16 -0.91 0.76 -21.88
C ILE A 16 -0.79 0.70 -23.41
N GLU A 17 -1.70 0.03 -24.10
CA GLU A 17 -1.71 -0.10 -25.57
C GLU A 17 -1.99 1.24 -26.28
N LYS A 18 -2.47 2.27 -25.56
CA LYS A 18 -2.66 3.62 -26.09
C LYS A 18 -1.38 4.47 -26.08
N ILE A 19 -0.40 4.09 -25.27
CA ILE A 19 0.80 4.90 -25.02
C ILE A 19 2.11 4.21 -25.42
N ALA A 20 2.08 2.88 -25.59
CA ALA A 20 3.24 2.09 -25.99
C ALA A 20 3.10 1.59 -27.42
N ASP A 21 4.21 1.57 -28.18
CA ASP A 21 4.24 1.05 -29.55
C ASP A 21 4.29 -0.49 -29.57
N GLU A 22 4.94 -1.07 -28.54
CA GLU A 22 5.07 -2.52 -28.37
C GLU A 22 4.83 -2.86 -26.91
N VAL A 23 3.90 -3.78 -26.64
CA VAL A 23 3.59 -4.26 -25.30
C VAL A 23 3.78 -5.78 -25.22
N VAL A 24 4.60 -6.24 -24.27
CA VAL A 24 4.81 -7.66 -24.00
C VAL A 24 4.23 -7.98 -22.62
N TYR A 25 3.30 -8.92 -22.58
CA TYR A 25 2.70 -9.41 -21.33
C TYR A 25 3.41 -10.70 -20.88
N ALA A 26 3.86 -10.75 -19.65
CA ALA A 26 4.51 -11.93 -19.07
C ALA A 26 4.14 -12.07 -17.58
N PRO A 27 4.11 -13.31 -17.04
CA PRO A 27 4.00 -13.51 -15.60
C PRO A 27 5.18 -12.86 -14.86
N GLY A 28 4.92 -12.19 -13.74
CA GLY A 28 5.97 -11.46 -13.01
C GLY A 28 7.19 -12.30 -12.59
N LYS A 29 7.03 -13.62 -12.42
CA LYS A 29 8.14 -14.56 -12.15
C LYS A 29 9.03 -14.84 -13.36
N ASP A 30 8.56 -14.57 -14.57
CA ASP A 30 9.21 -14.89 -15.84
C ASP A 30 9.96 -13.67 -16.43
N PHE A 31 10.05 -12.57 -15.68
CA PHE A 31 10.89 -11.43 -16.03
C PHE A 31 12.37 -11.83 -15.91
N THR A 32 13.04 -11.93 -17.02
CA THR A 32 14.45 -12.30 -17.13
C THR A 32 15.27 -11.17 -17.73
N PRO A 33 16.61 -11.13 -17.52
CA PRO A 33 17.49 -10.14 -18.17
C PRO A 33 17.35 -10.10 -19.69
N SER A 34 17.15 -11.25 -20.34
CA SER A 34 16.93 -11.32 -21.79
C SER A 34 15.61 -10.70 -22.21
N LEU A 35 14.55 -10.89 -21.43
CA LEU A 35 13.22 -10.32 -21.72
C LEU A 35 13.22 -8.79 -21.58
N VAL A 36 13.89 -8.26 -20.54
CA VAL A 36 13.85 -6.82 -20.24
C VAL A 36 14.93 -6.02 -21.00
N LYS A 37 15.86 -6.70 -21.69
CA LYS A 37 17.02 -6.09 -22.31
C LYS A 37 16.72 -4.88 -23.20
N ASP A 38 15.72 -5.01 -24.04
CA ASP A 38 15.34 -3.99 -25.04
C ASP A 38 14.09 -3.19 -24.66
N ALA A 39 13.59 -3.37 -23.43
CA ALA A 39 12.44 -2.64 -22.94
C ALA A 39 12.82 -1.22 -22.51
N ASP A 40 11.94 -0.26 -22.78
CA ASP A 40 12.06 1.11 -22.28
C ASP A 40 11.46 1.25 -20.87
N ALA A 41 10.38 0.50 -20.58
CA ALA A 41 9.73 0.54 -19.28
C ALA A 41 9.19 -0.83 -18.85
N LEU A 42 9.07 -1.00 -17.53
CA LEU A 42 8.49 -2.18 -16.90
C LEU A 42 7.27 -1.77 -16.07
N ILE A 43 6.18 -2.53 -16.16
CA ILE A 43 5.03 -2.41 -15.26
C ILE A 43 4.86 -3.72 -14.53
N ILE A 44 5.13 -3.70 -13.24
CA ILE A 44 5.36 -4.90 -12.43
C ILE A 44 4.43 -5.01 -11.24
N ARG A 45 4.53 -6.14 -10.55
CA ARG A 45 3.98 -6.40 -9.22
C ARG A 45 5.06 -7.03 -8.34
N THR A 46 4.70 -7.39 -7.11
CA THR A 46 5.61 -7.90 -6.07
C THR A 46 6.44 -9.13 -6.45
N ARG A 47 6.07 -9.88 -7.49
CA ARG A 47 6.78 -11.10 -7.91
C ARG A 47 7.99 -10.85 -8.81
N THR A 48 8.13 -9.65 -9.31
CA THR A 48 9.29 -9.24 -10.13
C THR A 48 10.28 -8.50 -9.24
N ARG A 49 11.45 -9.06 -9.03
CA ARG A 49 12.54 -8.37 -8.33
C ARG A 49 13.32 -7.51 -9.32
N CYS A 50 13.19 -6.20 -9.20
CA CYS A 50 13.94 -5.23 -10.00
C CYS A 50 15.23 -4.86 -9.26
N ASN A 51 16.25 -5.67 -9.46
CA ASN A 51 17.57 -5.51 -8.89
C ASN A 51 18.63 -5.42 -10.01
N ARG A 52 19.89 -5.26 -9.63
CA ARG A 52 21.02 -5.23 -10.58
C ARG A 52 21.01 -6.42 -11.53
N GLU A 53 20.77 -7.63 -11.02
CA GLU A 53 20.79 -8.86 -11.83
C GLU A 53 19.78 -8.81 -12.98
N LEU A 54 18.60 -8.30 -12.74
CA LEU A 54 17.56 -8.15 -13.77
C LEU A 54 17.84 -7.00 -14.73
N LEU A 55 18.32 -5.87 -14.24
CA LEU A 55 18.30 -4.60 -14.95
C LEU A 55 19.64 -4.23 -15.62
N GLU A 56 20.75 -4.84 -15.20
CA GLU A 56 22.08 -4.49 -15.72
C GLU A 56 22.17 -4.76 -17.23
N GLY A 57 22.62 -3.77 -17.98
CA GLY A 57 22.73 -3.84 -19.45
C GLY A 57 21.39 -3.75 -20.20
N SER A 58 20.28 -3.51 -19.51
CA SER A 58 18.99 -3.23 -20.15
C SER A 58 18.88 -1.78 -20.61
N LYS A 59 17.88 -1.49 -21.46
CA LYS A 59 17.50 -0.14 -21.87
C LYS A 59 16.46 0.52 -20.96
N VAL A 60 16.03 -0.18 -19.91
CA VAL A 60 14.97 0.27 -19.02
C VAL A 60 15.29 1.64 -18.41
N LYS A 61 14.34 2.57 -18.53
CA LYS A 61 14.41 3.92 -17.98
C LYS A 61 13.36 4.19 -16.92
N PHE A 62 12.29 3.40 -16.91
CA PHE A 62 11.19 3.59 -15.98
C PHE A 62 10.61 2.26 -15.48
N ILE A 63 10.28 2.20 -14.19
CA ILE A 63 9.62 1.06 -13.56
C ILE A 63 8.39 1.57 -12.81
N ALA A 64 7.20 1.06 -13.16
CA ALA A 64 6.00 1.28 -12.38
C ALA A 64 5.60 -0.02 -11.67
N THR A 65 5.40 0.04 -10.35
CA THR A 65 4.79 -1.10 -9.65
C THR A 65 3.32 -0.81 -9.31
N ALA A 66 2.44 -1.72 -9.74
CA ALA A 66 1.01 -1.67 -9.43
C ALA A 66 0.73 -2.12 -7.97
N THR A 67 1.61 -1.75 -7.04
CA THR A 67 1.55 -2.08 -5.62
C THR A 67 1.90 -0.87 -4.77
N ILE A 68 1.52 -0.91 -3.50
CA ILE A 68 1.87 0.13 -2.52
C ILE A 68 3.32 -0.06 -2.07
N GLY A 69 3.66 -1.29 -1.63
CA GLY A 69 5.02 -1.67 -1.25
C GLY A 69 5.94 -1.72 -2.47
N PHE A 70 7.21 -1.44 -2.26
CA PHE A 70 8.25 -1.42 -3.30
C PHE A 70 9.53 -2.16 -2.89
N ASP A 71 9.47 -3.03 -1.88
CA ASP A 71 10.62 -3.81 -1.37
C ASP A 71 11.26 -4.73 -2.42
N HIS A 72 10.54 -5.00 -3.50
CA HIS A 72 11.00 -5.74 -4.67
C HIS A 72 11.76 -4.89 -5.69
N ILE A 73 11.90 -3.57 -5.45
CA ILE A 73 12.67 -2.63 -6.28
C ILE A 73 13.92 -2.22 -5.50
N ASP A 74 15.09 -2.49 -6.06
CA ASP A 74 16.37 -1.97 -5.57
C ASP A 74 16.48 -0.49 -5.94
N THR A 75 16.01 0.36 -5.05
CA THR A 75 15.94 1.81 -5.26
C THR A 75 17.31 2.45 -5.38
N GLU A 76 18.31 1.90 -4.69
CA GLU A 76 19.69 2.41 -4.75
C GLU A 76 20.31 2.08 -6.11
N TYR A 77 20.12 0.85 -6.61
CA TYR A 77 20.55 0.50 -7.95
C TYR A 77 19.84 1.33 -9.02
N CYS A 78 18.52 1.49 -8.92
CA CYS A 78 17.76 2.34 -9.85
C CYS A 78 18.33 3.76 -9.92
N LYS A 79 18.61 4.36 -8.76
CA LYS A 79 19.23 5.68 -8.67
C LYS A 79 20.62 5.73 -9.36
N GLN A 80 21.48 4.74 -9.12
CA GLN A 80 22.80 4.64 -9.74
C GLN A 80 22.73 4.46 -11.27
N ALA A 81 21.77 3.67 -11.75
CA ALA A 81 21.55 3.37 -13.16
C ALA A 81 20.74 4.47 -13.91
N GLY A 82 20.24 5.49 -13.22
CA GLY A 82 19.39 6.52 -13.80
C GLY A 82 18.02 5.99 -14.23
N ILE A 83 17.51 4.98 -13.52
CA ILE A 83 16.17 4.40 -13.74
C ILE A 83 15.20 5.09 -12.76
N GLU A 84 14.18 5.72 -13.29
CA GLU A 84 13.09 6.27 -12.50
C GLU A 84 12.09 5.16 -12.12
N TRP A 85 11.45 5.30 -10.97
CA TRP A 85 10.41 4.35 -10.58
C TRP A 85 9.26 5.04 -9.84
N ALA A 86 8.08 4.41 -9.91
CA ALA A 86 6.88 4.86 -9.20
C ALA A 86 6.12 3.67 -8.64
N ASN A 87 5.47 3.88 -7.50
CA ASN A 87 4.52 2.95 -6.90
C ASN A 87 3.09 3.55 -6.89
N ALA A 88 2.13 2.82 -6.37
CA ALA A 88 0.73 3.23 -6.31
C ALA A 88 0.24 3.43 -4.85
N PRO A 89 0.73 4.44 -4.12
CA PRO A 89 0.37 4.62 -2.72
C PRO A 89 -1.13 4.90 -2.57
N GLY A 90 -1.78 4.18 -1.65
CA GLY A 90 -3.20 4.36 -1.37
C GLY A 90 -4.17 3.78 -2.41
N CYS A 91 -3.71 3.08 -3.45
CA CYS A 91 -4.57 2.56 -4.52
C CYS A 91 -5.67 1.60 -4.00
N ASN A 92 -5.43 0.86 -2.93
CA ASN A 92 -6.39 -0.05 -2.31
C ASN A 92 -7.02 0.50 -1.02
N SER A 93 -6.72 1.74 -0.63
CA SER A 93 -7.11 2.29 0.68
C SER A 93 -8.62 2.32 0.89
N ALA A 94 -9.40 2.54 -0.17
CA ALA A 94 -10.86 2.50 -0.09
C ALA A 94 -11.39 1.09 0.19
N SER A 95 -10.83 0.07 -0.48
CA SER A 95 -11.22 -1.32 -0.27
C SER A 95 -10.89 -1.82 1.14
N VAL A 96 -9.72 -1.43 1.67
CA VAL A 96 -9.35 -1.76 3.06
C VAL A 96 -10.28 -1.06 4.05
N ALA A 97 -10.57 0.22 3.84
CA ALA A 97 -11.53 0.94 4.70
C ALA A 97 -12.93 0.30 4.65
N GLN A 98 -13.40 -0.12 3.46
CA GLN A 98 -14.67 -0.84 3.32
C GLN A 98 -14.66 -2.17 4.06
N TYR A 99 -13.56 -2.92 4.02
CA TYR A 99 -13.41 -4.15 4.80
C TYR A 99 -13.57 -3.90 6.29
N ILE A 100 -12.90 -2.87 6.84
CA ILE A 100 -13.03 -2.50 8.26
C ILE A 100 -14.47 -2.09 8.60
N GLN A 101 -15.13 -1.30 7.75
CA GLN A 101 -16.53 -0.91 7.93
C GLN A 101 -17.44 -2.15 8.01
N SER A 102 -17.27 -3.08 7.07
CA SER A 102 -18.03 -4.34 7.06
C SER A 102 -17.78 -5.16 8.31
N SER A 103 -16.52 -5.25 8.76
CA SER A 103 -16.14 -5.96 9.99
C SER A 103 -16.78 -5.34 11.23
N LEU A 104 -16.82 -4.02 11.34
CA LEU A 104 -17.48 -3.30 12.44
C LEU A 104 -18.99 -3.57 12.46
N LEU A 105 -19.65 -3.59 11.31
CA LEU A 105 -21.08 -3.88 11.22
C LEU A 105 -21.42 -5.33 11.58
N VAL A 106 -20.60 -6.29 11.15
CA VAL A 106 -20.75 -7.70 11.54
C VAL A 106 -20.52 -7.89 13.03
N TRP A 107 -19.44 -7.31 13.56
CA TRP A 107 -19.12 -7.38 14.99
C TRP A 107 -20.22 -6.76 15.86
N LYS A 108 -20.74 -5.57 15.48
CA LYS A 108 -21.88 -4.93 16.12
C LYS A 108 -23.07 -5.88 16.22
N SER A 109 -23.41 -6.54 15.12
CA SER A 109 -24.53 -7.49 15.05
C SER A 109 -24.33 -8.69 15.99
N LEU A 110 -23.11 -9.26 15.98
CA LEU A 110 -22.77 -10.41 16.82
C LEU A 110 -22.75 -10.07 18.32
N GLN A 111 -22.32 -8.88 18.69
CA GLN A 111 -22.22 -8.45 20.10
C GLN A 111 -23.47 -7.74 20.60
N ASN A 112 -24.45 -7.49 19.75
CA ASN A 112 -25.66 -6.72 20.07
C ASN A 112 -25.34 -5.35 20.71
N LYS A 113 -24.31 -4.66 20.20
CA LYS A 113 -23.85 -3.35 20.67
C LYS A 113 -24.16 -2.27 19.65
N LYS A 114 -24.21 -1.02 20.10
CA LYS A 114 -24.32 0.15 19.22
C LYS A 114 -22.95 0.76 18.99
N LEU A 115 -22.64 1.13 17.72
CA LEU A 115 -21.34 1.71 17.38
C LEU A 115 -21.14 3.11 17.96
N ASP A 116 -22.21 3.89 18.09
CA ASP A 116 -22.19 5.25 18.65
C ASP A 116 -21.90 5.30 20.17
N GLU A 117 -21.97 4.14 20.84
CA GLU A 117 -21.59 3.99 22.25
C GLU A 117 -20.11 3.58 22.43
N LEU A 118 -19.37 3.33 21.31
CA LEU A 118 -18.02 2.77 21.35
C LEU A 118 -16.93 3.77 20.95
N THR A 119 -15.74 3.51 21.49
CA THR A 119 -14.52 4.23 21.13
C THR A 119 -13.62 3.36 20.29
N ILE A 120 -13.14 3.86 19.15
CA ILE A 120 -12.17 3.21 18.29
C ILE A 120 -10.85 3.97 18.29
N GLY A 121 -9.75 3.23 18.49
CA GLY A 121 -8.38 3.72 18.33
C GLY A 121 -7.84 3.35 16.95
N ILE A 122 -7.28 4.33 16.25
CA ILE A 122 -6.70 4.16 14.91
C ILE A 122 -5.23 4.49 14.98
N ILE A 123 -4.38 3.48 14.77
CA ILE A 123 -2.92 3.59 14.79
C ILE A 123 -2.41 3.59 13.35
N GLY A 124 -1.80 4.71 12.96
CA GLY A 124 -1.45 5.01 11.56
C GLY A 124 -2.61 5.70 10.82
N VAL A 125 -2.49 7.01 10.61
CA VAL A 125 -3.54 7.87 10.00
C VAL A 125 -3.13 8.29 8.59
N GLY A 126 -2.56 7.34 7.83
CA GLY A 126 -2.22 7.51 6.42
C GLY A 126 -3.43 7.35 5.49
N ASN A 127 -3.18 6.84 4.26
CA ASN A 127 -4.22 6.66 3.24
C ASN A 127 -5.41 5.78 3.68
N VAL A 128 -5.16 4.75 4.46
CA VAL A 128 -6.19 3.84 4.98
C VAL A 128 -6.79 4.40 6.26
N GLY A 129 -5.97 4.67 7.27
CA GLY A 129 -6.44 5.07 8.60
C GLY A 129 -7.31 6.32 8.58
N SER A 130 -7.02 7.31 7.71
CA SER A 130 -7.86 8.49 7.55
C SER A 130 -9.27 8.16 7.02
N LYS A 131 -9.39 7.19 6.10
CA LYS A 131 -10.69 6.74 5.59
C LYS A 131 -11.46 5.93 6.63
N VAL A 132 -10.75 5.12 7.42
CA VAL A 132 -11.35 4.38 8.54
C VAL A 132 -11.83 5.35 9.63
N ALA A 133 -11.04 6.37 9.96
CA ALA A 133 -11.43 7.41 10.92
C ALA A 133 -12.73 8.12 10.50
N LYS A 134 -12.78 8.53 9.22
CA LYS A 134 -13.98 9.16 8.66
C LYS A 134 -15.22 8.25 8.78
N ALA A 135 -15.06 6.98 8.39
CA ALA A 135 -16.17 6.03 8.45
C ALA A 135 -16.62 5.73 9.89
N ALA A 136 -15.69 5.63 10.84
CA ALA A 136 -16.02 5.45 12.25
C ALA A 136 -16.79 6.66 12.82
N GLN A 137 -16.37 7.88 12.44
CA GLN A 137 -17.10 9.11 12.79
C GLN A 137 -18.52 9.12 12.20
N ASP A 138 -18.66 8.68 10.94
CA ASP A 138 -19.97 8.59 10.27
C ASP A 138 -20.89 7.55 10.94
N PHE A 139 -20.34 6.54 11.62
CA PHE A 139 -21.06 5.60 12.46
C PHE A 139 -21.36 6.14 13.88
N GLY A 140 -20.99 7.37 14.19
CA GLY A 140 -21.17 8.01 15.49
C GLY A 140 -20.15 7.60 16.56
N MET A 141 -19.14 6.82 16.21
CA MET A 141 -18.12 6.36 17.16
C MET A 141 -17.25 7.50 17.67
N ARG A 142 -16.78 7.42 18.91
CA ARG A 142 -15.67 8.24 19.39
C ARG A 142 -14.37 7.72 18.79
N VAL A 143 -13.60 8.59 18.11
CA VAL A 143 -12.38 8.21 17.41
C VAL A 143 -11.17 8.80 18.11
N LEU A 144 -10.19 7.97 18.47
CA LEU A 144 -8.87 8.37 18.95
C LEU A 144 -7.82 8.00 17.89
N LEU A 145 -6.98 8.95 17.54
CA LEU A 145 -5.98 8.82 16.48
C LEU A 145 -4.58 8.78 17.05
N ASN A 146 -3.72 7.91 16.50
CA ASN A 146 -2.30 7.91 16.80
C ASN A 146 -1.50 7.79 15.49
N ASP A 147 -0.56 8.70 15.30
CA ASP A 147 0.39 8.66 14.17
C ASP A 147 1.61 9.50 14.56
N LEU A 148 2.60 8.87 15.19
CA LEU A 148 3.75 9.58 15.73
C LEU A 148 4.53 10.40 14.68
N PRO A 149 4.84 9.87 13.47
CA PRO A 149 5.50 10.66 12.44
C PRO A 149 4.71 11.90 11.98
N ARG A 150 3.38 11.82 11.99
CA ARG A 150 2.53 12.96 11.66
C ARG A 150 2.42 13.94 12.80
N GLU A 151 2.34 13.46 14.04
CA GLU A 151 2.34 14.30 15.24
C GLU A 151 3.59 15.17 15.32
N GLU A 152 4.79 14.58 15.08
CA GLU A 152 6.06 15.30 15.04
C GLU A 152 6.12 16.37 13.95
N LYS A 153 5.53 16.07 12.78
CA LYS A 153 5.57 16.96 11.62
C LYS A 153 4.51 18.07 11.67
N GLU A 154 3.30 17.72 12.09
CA GLU A 154 2.14 18.63 12.04
C GLU A 154 1.98 19.43 13.32
N GLY A 155 2.50 18.89 14.45
CA GLY A 155 2.29 19.44 15.78
C GLY A 155 0.83 19.35 16.25
N GLY A 156 0.59 19.78 17.48
CA GLY A 156 -0.77 19.94 17.99
C GLY A 156 -1.32 18.76 18.78
N THR A 157 -2.61 18.85 19.13
CA THR A 157 -3.30 17.93 20.05
C THR A 157 -4.21 16.92 19.34
N THR A 158 -4.05 16.75 18.04
CA THR A 158 -4.90 15.88 17.24
C THR A 158 -4.67 14.40 17.53
N PHE A 159 -3.45 14.04 17.92
CA PHE A 159 -3.06 12.66 18.15
C PHE A 159 -3.11 12.29 19.64
N THR A 160 -3.31 11.01 19.90
CA THR A 160 -3.50 10.45 21.23
C THR A 160 -2.38 9.46 21.53
N PRO A 161 -1.72 9.52 22.71
CA PRO A 161 -0.71 8.53 23.11
C PRO A 161 -1.26 7.10 23.10
N LEU A 162 -0.42 6.12 22.75
CA LEU A 162 -0.79 4.70 22.65
C LEU A 162 -1.35 4.16 23.98
N GLU A 163 -0.79 4.58 25.11
CA GLU A 163 -1.23 4.16 26.46
C GLU A 163 -2.68 4.58 26.72
N ARG A 164 -3.08 5.74 26.21
CA ARG A 164 -4.45 6.21 26.34
C ARG A 164 -5.38 5.45 25.42
N ILE A 165 -4.97 5.17 24.18
CA ILE A 165 -5.73 4.33 23.24
C ILE A 165 -5.96 2.94 23.83
N ALA A 166 -4.92 2.32 24.40
CA ALA A 166 -5.02 1.00 25.02
C ALA A 166 -5.98 0.94 26.22
N LYS A 167 -6.17 2.06 26.91
CA LYS A 167 -7.04 2.14 28.09
C LYS A 167 -8.48 2.53 27.76
N GLU A 168 -8.68 3.39 26.78
CA GLU A 168 -9.98 4.02 26.53
C GLU A 168 -10.74 3.43 25.33
N CYS A 169 -10.07 2.66 24.44
CA CYS A 169 -10.71 2.14 23.24
C CYS A 169 -11.33 0.77 23.45
N ASP A 170 -12.53 0.58 22.95
CA ASP A 170 -13.21 -0.71 22.84
C ASP A 170 -12.66 -1.53 21.65
N ILE A 171 -12.21 -0.83 20.61
CA ILE A 171 -11.68 -1.41 19.37
C ILE A 171 -10.41 -0.67 18.99
N ILE A 172 -9.38 -1.41 18.57
CA ILE A 172 -8.14 -0.83 18.06
C ILE A 172 -7.86 -1.42 16.68
N THR A 173 -7.48 -0.56 15.73
CA THR A 173 -7.11 -0.98 14.37
C THR A 173 -5.78 -0.36 13.96
N PHE A 174 -4.94 -1.17 13.29
CA PHE A 174 -3.58 -0.81 12.90
C PHE A 174 -3.49 -0.64 11.39
N HIS A 175 -2.94 0.50 10.96
CA HIS A 175 -2.72 0.85 9.56
C HIS A 175 -1.30 1.39 9.33
N VAL A 176 -0.35 0.79 10.02
CA VAL A 176 1.09 1.07 9.91
C VAL A 176 1.79 -0.01 9.09
N PRO A 177 2.94 0.30 8.45
CA PRO A 177 3.77 -0.73 7.83
C PRO A 177 4.18 -1.79 8.86
N CYS A 178 4.03 -3.06 8.49
CA CYS A 178 4.57 -4.16 9.29
C CYS A 178 6.07 -4.26 9.01
N LEU A 179 6.90 -3.98 10.02
CA LEU A 179 8.34 -4.17 9.93
C LEU A 179 8.67 -5.56 10.45
N LEU A 180 9.42 -6.35 9.68
CA LEU A 180 9.73 -7.76 9.95
C LEU A 180 10.33 -8.03 11.36
N TYR A 181 10.95 -7.03 11.97
CA TYR A 181 11.52 -7.13 13.31
C TYR A 181 10.60 -6.65 14.44
N THR A 182 9.37 -6.24 14.14
CA THR A 182 8.41 -5.71 15.13
C THR A 182 7.15 -6.56 15.29
N SER A 183 6.96 -7.60 14.47
CA SER A 183 5.80 -8.46 14.54
C SER A 183 6.16 -9.94 14.49
N ASP A 184 6.61 -10.50 15.61
CA ASP A 184 6.61 -11.95 15.86
C ASP A 184 5.21 -12.50 16.18
N ALA A 185 4.17 -11.73 15.94
CA ALA A 185 2.80 -12.09 16.32
C ALA A 185 2.03 -12.86 15.25
N ALA A 186 2.72 -13.35 14.20
CA ALA A 186 2.08 -14.03 13.07
C ALA A 186 2.61 -15.45 12.83
N ASP A 187 3.28 -16.08 13.81
CA ASP A 187 3.64 -17.51 13.82
C ASP A 187 2.66 -18.33 14.66
#